data_44728d4d0912f4c69b2d3bfcd2e57fbf
#
_entry.id   44728d4d0912f4c69b2d3bfcd2e57fbf
#
_cell.length_a   1.000
_cell.length_b   1.000
_cell.length_c   1.000
_cell.angle_alpha   90.00
_cell.angle_beta   90.00
_cell.angle_gamma   90.00
#
_symmetry.space_group_name_H-M   'P 1'
#
loop_
_entity.id
_entity.type
_entity.pdbx_description
1 polymer ?
#
loop_
_entity_poly.entity_id
_entity_poly.type
_entity_poly.pdbx_seq_one_letter_code
_entity_poly.pdbx_strand_id
1 'polypeptide(L)'
;PTTRTNYYITGQGGTGKTLSAVVLARSLRPDIERDEDLFFTVGDGAVPFDGYAGQPIIIWDDWRALDLLDKFDRSLTWKLFAINPSRVEVNVKYGSTMLINSVNIVTSVEPYISFMEHLAGEYQDKKGVKYNAEDSRQAYRRFPFFLEISQDSILLARNRGLSREEIAQVEPILRFENSMQQLIQHQERGARKEVAEFLTAPLVAMDDEAKKYQGATDEELKPLSTLKLLPLEE
;
A
#
# COMPACT_ATOMS: atom_id res chain seq x y z
N PRO A 1 14.29 8.35 7.31
CA PRO A 1 14.59 7.63 6.07
C PRO A 1 14.69 8.62 4.90
N THR A 2 15.53 8.32 3.92
CA THR A 2 15.65 9.10 2.67
C THR A 2 14.57 8.73 1.66
N THR A 3 14.08 7.48 1.73
CA THR A 3 13.01 6.95 0.89
C THR A 3 12.01 6.17 1.73
N ARG A 4 10.77 6.10 1.25
CA ARG A 4 9.70 5.30 1.83
C ARG A 4 9.05 4.45 0.76
N THR A 5 8.79 3.19 1.06
CA THR A 5 8.10 2.25 0.17
C THR A 5 6.70 1.99 0.68
N ASN A 6 5.71 2.07 -0.21
CA ASN A 6 4.32 1.75 0.10
C ASN A 6 3.92 0.46 -0.61
N TYR A 7 3.42 -0.50 0.16
CA TYR A 7 2.88 -1.76 -0.33
C TYR A 7 1.36 -1.73 -0.22
N TYR A 8 0.68 -2.18 -1.27
CA TYR A 8 -0.77 -2.30 -1.29
C TYR A 8 -1.18 -3.75 -1.48
N ILE A 9 -1.96 -4.28 -0.55
CA ILE A 9 -2.48 -5.65 -0.57
C ILE A 9 -3.99 -5.58 -0.51
N THR A 10 -4.66 -6.11 -1.53
CA THR A 10 -6.11 -6.13 -1.60
C THR A 10 -6.65 -7.55 -1.70
N GLY A 11 -7.89 -7.75 -1.36
CA GLY A 11 -8.61 -9.01 -1.44
C GLY A 11 -9.89 -8.96 -0.61
N GLN A 12 -10.79 -9.89 -0.86
CA GLN A 12 -12.02 -10.03 -0.10
C GLN A 12 -11.75 -10.40 1.36
N GLY A 13 -12.73 -10.21 2.23
CA GLY A 13 -12.63 -10.62 3.62
C GLY A 13 -12.26 -12.10 3.77
N GLY A 14 -11.40 -12.42 4.73
CA GLY A 14 -10.96 -13.79 5.00
C GLY A 14 -9.96 -14.38 4.01
N THR A 15 -9.32 -13.57 3.15
CA THR A 15 -8.30 -14.03 2.19
C THR A 15 -6.86 -14.00 2.73
N GLY A 16 -6.66 -13.57 3.98
CA GLY A 16 -5.33 -13.55 4.61
C GLY A 16 -4.55 -12.24 4.40
N LYS A 17 -5.21 -11.12 4.12
CA LYS A 17 -4.57 -9.81 3.95
C LYS A 17 -3.76 -9.37 5.17
N THR A 18 -4.36 -9.42 6.35
CA THR A 18 -3.71 -9.04 7.61
C THR A 18 -2.48 -9.89 7.89
N LEU A 19 -2.60 -11.20 7.70
CA LEU A 19 -1.46 -12.11 7.84
C LEU A 19 -0.36 -11.82 6.82
N SER A 20 -0.74 -11.51 5.58
CA SER A 20 0.21 -11.12 4.52
C SER A 20 1.00 -9.87 4.91
N ALA A 21 0.36 -8.87 5.51
CA ALA A 21 1.04 -7.67 5.97
C ALA A 21 2.08 -7.96 7.07
N VAL A 22 1.74 -8.80 8.03
CA VAL A 22 2.66 -9.21 9.12
C VAL A 22 3.83 -10.03 8.58
N VAL A 23 3.57 -10.99 7.70
CA VAL A 23 4.62 -11.82 7.09
C VAL A 23 5.55 -10.95 6.23
N LEU A 24 5.00 -10.02 5.46
CA LEU A 24 5.81 -9.07 4.69
C LEU A 24 6.68 -8.21 5.61
N ALA A 25 6.13 -7.65 6.68
CA ALA A 25 6.87 -6.84 7.63
C ALA A 25 8.08 -7.60 8.22
N ARG A 26 7.86 -8.84 8.66
CA ARG A 26 8.94 -9.70 9.18
C ARG A 26 9.99 -10.04 8.12
N SER A 27 9.58 -10.24 6.88
CA SER A 27 10.51 -10.53 5.77
C SER A 27 11.38 -9.33 5.39
N LEU A 28 10.84 -8.11 5.51
CA LEU A 28 11.56 -6.88 5.19
C LEU A 28 12.62 -6.52 6.24
N ARG A 29 12.41 -6.89 7.49
CA ARG A 29 13.31 -6.58 8.61
C ARG A 29 13.51 -7.80 9.51
N PRO A 30 14.18 -8.86 8.99
CA PRO A 30 14.45 -10.07 9.76
C PRO A 30 15.41 -9.85 10.94
N ASP A 31 16.07 -8.71 10.99
CA ASP A 31 16.92 -8.25 12.08
C ASP A 31 16.15 -7.83 13.33
N ILE A 32 14.85 -7.57 13.22
CA ILE A 32 13.99 -7.17 14.33
C ILE A 32 13.09 -8.36 14.72
N GLU A 33 13.37 -8.95 15.87
CA GLU A 33 12.71 -10.18 16.31
C GLU A 33 11.30 -9.97 16.87
N ARG A 34 11.07 -8.82 17.54
CA ARG A 34 9.82 -8.54 18.23
C ARG A 34 8.91 -7.69 17.34
N ASP A 35 7.68 -8.14 17.12
CA ASP A 35 6.69 -7.43 16.32
C ASP A 35 6.42 -6.01 16.83
N GLU A 36 6.43 -5.80 18.14
CA GLU A 36 6.22 -4.50 18.77
C GLU A 36 7.30 -3.45 18.46
N ASP A 37 8.51 -3.91 18.14
CA ASP A 37 9.63 -3.06 17.70
C ASP A 37 9.66 -2.95 16.17
N LEU A 38 9.05 -3.88 15.47
CA LEU A 38 9.09 -4.01 14.02
C LEU A 38 8.04 -3.14 13.33
N PHE A 39 6.81 -3.24 13.74
CA PHE A 39 5.73 -2.50 13.10
C PHE A 39 4.73 -1.91 14.10
N PHE A 40 4.10 -0.85 13.67
CA PHE A 40 2.97 -0.22 14.34
C PHE A 40 1.73 -0.35 13.47
N THR A 41 0.61 -0.77 14.05
CA THR A 41 -0.68 -0.83 13.36
C THR A 41 -1.50 0.41 13.70
N VAL A 42 -1.89 1.16 12.68
CA VAL A 42 -2.68 2.39 12.84
C VAL A 42 -4.07 2.04 13.36
N GLY A 43 -4.46 2.71 14.44
CA GLY A 43 -5.79 2.54 15.04
C GLY A 43 -6.86 3.35 14.32
N ASP A 44 -8.12 2.97 14.52
CA ASP A 44 -9.31 3.66 14.02
C ASP A 44 -9.92 4.66 15.03
N GLY A 45 -9.35 4.73 16.23
CA GLY A 45 -9.78 5.60 17.31
C GLY A 45 -9.48 7.09 17.09
N ALA A 46 -9.78 7.91 18.10
CA ALA A 46 -9.57 9.36 18.05
C ALA A 46 -8.11 9.78 17.89
N VAL A 47 -7.18 8.94 18.35
CA VAL A 47 -5.73 9.16 18.25
C VAL A 47 -5.08 7.96 17.55
N PRO A 48 -5.09 7.92 16.20
CA PRO A 48 -4.69 6.73 15.43
C PRO A 48 -3.24 6.28 15.65
N PHE A 49 -2.34 7.20 15.98
CA PHE A 49 -0.91 6.93 16.19
C PHE A 49 -0.54 6.78 17.67
N ASP A 50 -1.53 6.65 18.57
CA ASP A 50 -1.23 6.42 19.98
C ASP A 50 -0.46 5.10 20.17
N GLY A 51 0.67 5.19 20.86
CA GLY A 51 1.59 4.06 21.04
C GLY A 51 2.67 3.91 19.95
N TYR A 52 2.68 4.75 18.91
CA TYR A 52 3.78 4.76 17.95
C TYR A 52 5.08 5.19 18.66
N ALA A 53 6.10 4.33 18.58
CA ALA A 53 7.37 4.50 19.26
C ALA A 53 8.58 4.44 18.29
N GLY A 54 8.36 4.82 17.02
CA GLY A 54 9.41 4.86 16.01
C GLY A 54 9.65 3.56 15.27
N GLN A 55 8.65 2.67 15.22
CA GLN A 55 8.74 1.45 14.43
C GLN A 55 9.03 1.77 12.95
N PRO A 56 9.91 1.00 12.29
CA PRO A 56 10.30 1.26 10.90
C PRO A 56 9.19 0.94 9.88
N ILE A 57 8.19 0.17 10.27
CA ILE A 57 7.07 -0.23 9.42
C ILE A 57 5.75 0.21 10.06
N ILE A 58 4.87 0.80 9.25
CA ILE A 58 3.49 1.10 9.64
C ILE A 58 2.55 0.23 8.81
N ILE A 59 1.66 -0.49 9.49
CA ILE A 59 0.60 -1.29 8.88
C ILE A 59 -0.71 -0.54 9.00
N TRP A 60 -1.35 -0.33 7.86
CA TRP A 60 -2.68 0.24 7.69
C TRP A 60 -3.64 -0.90 7.37
N ASP A 61 -4.16 -1.57 8.40
CA ASP A 61 -4.94 -2.79 8.22
C ASP A 61 -6.41 -2.49 7.97
N ASP A 62 -6.92 -3.02 6.86
CA ASP A 62 -8.32 -2.91 6.44
C ASP A 62 -8.84 -1.47 6.28
N TRP A 63 -8.01 -0.57 5.79
CA TRP A 63 -8.40 0.79 5.48
C TRP A 63 -9.02 0.92 4.08
N ARG A 64 -10.06 1.74 3.96
CA ARG A 64 -10.57 2.21 2.69
C ARG A 64 -10.03 3.61 2.41
N ALA A 65 -9.93 3.98 1.14
CA ALA A 65 -9.40 5.29 0.76
C ALA A 65 -10.22 6.44 1.36
N LEU A 66 -11.53 6.34 1.35
CA LEU A 66 -12.40 7.37 1.94
C LEU A 66 -12.27 7.47 3.46
N ASP A 67 -12.01 6.36 4.16
CA ASP A 67 -11.75 6.36 5.60
C ASP A 67 -10.43 7.06 5.93
N LEU A 68 -9.41 6.89 5.08
CA LEU A 68 -8.15 7.63 5.19
C LEU A 68 -8.39 9.14 5.05
N LEU A 69 -9.15 9.55 4.04
CA LEU A 69 -9.43 10.96 3.78
C LEU A 69 -10.38 11.60 4.80
N ASP A 70 -11.23 10.80 5.45
CA ASP A 70 -12.08 11.24 6.55
C ASP A 70 -11.28 11.42 7.84
N LYS A 71 -10.32 10.54 8.10
CA LYS A 71 -9.48 10.57 9.30
C LYS A 71 -8.33 11.57 9.21
N PHE A 72 -7.71 11.64 8.04
CA PHE A 72 -6.59 12.53 7.72
C PHE A 72 -6.97 13.36 6.51
N ASP A 73 -6.76 14.65 6.55
CA ASP A 73 -6.97 15.45 5.35
C ASP A 73 -6.07 14.97 4.19
N ARG A 74 -6.42 15.36 2.97
CA ARG A 74 -5.69 14.89 1.78
C ARG A 74 -4.22 15.32 1.79
N SER A 75 -3.93 16.52 2.26
CA SER A 75 -2.55 17.02 2.33
C SER A 75 -1.71 16.16 3.27
N LEU A 76 -2.25 15.82 4.44
CA LEU A 76 -1.58 14.92 5.38
C LEU A 76 -1.47 13.50 4.81
N THR A 77 -2.52 12.99 4.18
CA THR A 77 -2.50 11.66 3.55
C THR A 77 -1.38 11.54 2.52
N TRP A 78 -1.18 12.56 1.67
CA TRP A 78 -0.06 12.57 0.71
C TRP A 78 1.31 12.57 1.39
N LYS A 79 1.45 13.20 2.54
CA LYS A 79 2.68 13.20 3.34
C LYS A 79 2.93 11.85 4.02
N LEU A 80 1.88 11.20 4.52
CA LEU A 80 1.96 9.87 5.15
C LEU A 80 2.52 8.82 4.18
N PHE A 81 2.13 8.90 2.91
CA PHE A 81 2.54 7.98 1.85
C PHE A 81 3.57 8.58 0.87
N ALA A 82 4.21 9.67 1.20
CA ALA A 82 5.24 10.26 0.35
C ALA A 82 6.43 9.31 0.18
N ILE A 83 6.88 9.12 -1.07
CA ILE A 83 8.06 8.28 -1.40
C ILE A 83 9.33 8.93 -0.84
N ASN A 84 9.43 10.26 -0.95
CA ASN A 84 10.50 11.03 -0.32
C ASN A 84 9.92 11.70 0.93
N PRO A 85 10.04 11.08 2.10
CA PRO A 85 9.34 11.54 3.28
C PRO A 85 9.91 12.89 3.76
N SER A 86 9.01 13.84 3.92
CA SER A 86 9.24 15.04 4.72
C SER A 86 9.00 14.76 6.20
N ARG A 87 9.34 15.71 7.06
CA ARG A 87 8.96 15.63 8.47
C ARG A 87 7.44 15.64 8.60
N VAL A 88 6.88 14.59 9.17
CA VAL A 88 5.46 14.46 9.47
C VAL A 88 5.30 14.26 10.96
N GLU A 89 4.69 15.23 11.61
CA GLU A 89 4.32 15.16 13.00
C GLU A 89 2.87 14.69 13.13
N VAL A 90 2.62 13.71 13.96
CA VAL A 90 1.30 13.14 14.22
C VAL A 90 0.98 13.21 15.71
N ASN A 91 -0.30 13.34 16.02
CA ASN A 91 -0.76 13.36 17.39
C ASN A 91 -0.72 11.96 18.01
N VAL A 92 -0.21 11.89 19.23
CA VAL A 92 -0.29 10.76 20.14
C VAL A 92 -0.98 11.21 21.43
N LYS A 93 -1.36 10.26 22.26
CA LYS A 93 -1.93 10.60 23.58
C LYS A 93 -0.91 11.39 24.38
N TYR A 94 -1.32 12.58 24.82
CA TYR A 94 -0.48 13.54 25.56
C TYR A 94 0.67 14.22 24.79
N GLY A 95 0.58 14.29 23.46
CA GLY A 95 1.59 15.03 22.69
C GLY A 95 1.59 14.74 21.20
N SER A 96 2.75 14.86 20.61
CA SER A 96 3.00 14.56 19.21
C SER A 96 4.29 13.77 19.05
N THR A 97 4.41 13.09 17.92
CA THR A 97 5.62 12.35 17.55
C THR A 97 5.89 12.47 16.06
N MET A 98 7.15 12.30 15.69
CA MET A 98 7.58 12.30 14.29
C MET A 98 7.49 10.91 13.69
N LEU A 99 6.88 10.79 12.52
CA LEU A 99 6.91 9.53 11.76
C LEU A 99 8.26 9.34 11.09
N ILE A 100 8.95 8.26 11.45
CA ILE A 100 10.26 7.89 10.92
C ILE A 100 10.25 6.56 10.16
N ASN A 101 9.08 6.01 9.90
CA ASN A 101 8.95 4.75 9.18
C ASN A 101 9.47 4.86 7.74
N SER A 102 10.11 3.80 7.28
CA SER A 102 10.57 3.63 5.89
C SER A 102 9.61 2.82 5.04
N VAL A 103 8.62 2.18 5.66
CA VAL A 103 7.66 1.31 4.98
C VAL A 103 6.26 1.59 5.48
N ASN A 104 5.30 1.63 4.54
CA ASN A 104 3.87 1.48 4.80
C ASN A 104 3.37 0.21 4.13
N ILE A 105 2.55 -0.55 4.83
CA ILE A 105 1.82 -1.69 4.27
C ILE A 105 0.34 -1.42 4.46
N VAL A 106 -0.38 -1.25 3.37
CA VAL A 106 -1.83 -1.00 3.36
C VAL A 106 -2.54 -2.27 2.94
N THR A 107 -3.49 -2.73 3.74
CA THR A 107 -4.42 -3.77 3.33
C THR A 107 -5.82 -3.18 3.19
N SER A 108 -6.57 -3.62 2.19
CA SER A 108 -7.92 -3.13 1.93
C SER A 108 -8.76 -4.14 1.16
N VAL A 109 -10.06 -4.06 1.33
CA VAL A 109 -11.02 -4.79 0.49
C VAL A 109 -11.26 -4.09 -0.84
N GLU A 110 -10.86 -2.81 -0.98
CA GLU A 110 -11.03 -2.07 -2.22
C GLU A 110 -10.08 -2.60 -3.30
N PRO A 111 -10.56 -2.81 -4.53
CA PRO A 111 -9.69 -3.03 -5.68
C PRO A 111 -8.68 -1.88 -5.84
N TYR A 112 -7.50 -2.20 -6.34
CA TYR A 112 -6.39 -1.24 -6.44
C TYR A 112 -6.79 0.06 -7.16
N ILE A 113 -7.39 -0.02 -8.34
CA ILE A 113 -7.78 1.18 -9.12
C ILE A 113 -8.78 2.02 -8.35
N SER A 114 -9.82 1.40 -7.77
CA SER A 114 -10.85 2.08 -6.99
C SER A 114 -10.24 2.81 -5.78
N PHE A 115 -9.34 2.15 -5.04
CA PHE A 115 -8.66 2.76 -3.89
C PHE A 115 -7.84 3.99 -4.31
N MET A 116 -7.05 3.88 -5.38
CA MET A 116 -6.18 4.97 -5.84
C MET A 116 -7.00 6.16 -6.35
N GLU A 117 -8.07 5.92 -7.10
CA GLU A 117 -8.96 6.98 -7.59
C GLU A 117 -9.70 7.68 -6.45
N HIS A 118 -10.21 6.93 -5.47
CA HIS A 118 -10.81 7.51 -4.27
C HIS A 118 -9.80 8.29 -3.44
N LEU A 119 -8.57 7.82 -3.34
CA LEU A 119 -7.50 8.54 -2.62
C LEU A 119 -7.16 9.87 -3.29
N ALA A 120 -7.19 9.93 -4.62
CA ALA A 120 -7.05 11.17 -5.39
C ALA A 120 -8.27 12.09 -5.25
N GLY A 121 -9.40 11.57 -4.76
CA GLY A 121 -10.59 12.34 -4.43
C GLY A 121 -11.56 12.49 -5.57
N GLU A 122 -11.83 11.43 -6.31
CA GLU A 122 -13.03 11.38 -7.13
C GLU A 122 -14.26 11.55 -6.21
N TYR A 123 -14.96 12.64 -6.39
CA TYR A 123 -16.22 12.86 -5.69
C TYR A 123 -17.33 13.21 -6.67
N GLN A 124 -18.54 12.83 -6.33
CA GLN A 124 -19.74 13.13 -7.07
C GLN A 124 -20.50 14.23 -6.35
N ASP A 125 -20.84 15.30 -7.07
CA ASP A 125 -21.69 16.35 -6.50
C ASP A 125 -23.15 15.88 -6.36
N LYS A 126 -23.99 16.74 -5.77
CA LYS A 126 -25.42 16.46 -5.60
C LYS A 126 -26.21 16.32 -6.93
N LYS A 127 -25.59 16.70 -8.05
CA LYS A 127 -26.15 16.59 -9.39
C LYS A 127 -25.66 15.35 -10.14
N GLY A 128 -24.82 14.52 -9.51
CA GLY A 128 -24.26 13.32 -10.12
C GLY A 128 -23.06 13.59 -11.02
N VAL A 129 -22.51 14.81 -11.04
CA VAL A 129 -21.31 15.13 -11.81
C VAL A 129 -20.07 14.71 -11.02
N LYS A 130 -19.20 13.93 -11.65
CA LYS A 130 -17.93 13.48 -11.06
C LYS A 130 -16.86 14.53 -11.23
N TYR A 131 -16.17 14.82 -10.16
CA TYR A 131 -15.02 15.72 -10.12
C TYR A 131 -13.82 15.01 -9.53
N ASN A 132 -12.64 15.24 -10.11
CA ASN A 132 -11.38 14.84 -9.51
C ASN A 132 -10.81 16.01 -8.72
N ALA A 133 -10.67 15.88 -7.42
CA ALA A 133 -10.08 16.92 -6.59
C ALA A 133 -8.56 17.03 -6.85
N GLU A 134 -7.92 15.91 -7.20
CA GLU A 134 -6.50 15.86 -7.58
C GLU A 134 -6.28 14.82 -8.69
N ASP A 135 -5.10 14.89 -9.32
CA ASP A 135 -4.68 13.94 -10.34
C ASP A 135 -4.41 12.56 -9.70
N SER A 136 -5.08 11.52 -10.19
CA SER A 136 -4.90 10.13 -9.73
C SER A 136 -3.45 9.62 -9.86
N ARG A 137 -2.64 10.25 -10.72
CA ARG A 137 -1.20 9.98 -10.82
C ARG A 137 -0.48 10.16 -9.49
N GLN A 138 -0.98 11.03 -8.61
CA GLN A 138 -0.43 11.22 -7.26
C GLN A 138 -0.55 9.95 -6.41
N ALA A 139 -1.66 9.24 -6.50
CA ALA A 139 -1.85 7.96 -5.84
C ALA A 139 -1.02 6.86 -6.50
N TYR A 140 -1.09 6.71 -7.82
CA TYR A 140 -0.38 5.68 -8.56
C TYR A 140 1.13 5.73 -8.37
N ARG A 141 1.70 6.93 -8.31
CA ARG A 141 3.14 7.13 -8.06
C ARG A 141 3.56 6.64 -6.68
N ARG A 142 2.68 6.75 -5.69
CA ARG A 142 2.95 6.31 -4.31
C ARG A 142 2.78 4.80 -4.14
N PHE A 143 1.93 4.20 -4.95
CA PHE A 143 1.62 2.77 -4.94
C PHE A 143 1.77 2.17 -6.35
N PRO A 144 3.01 2.04 -6.87
CA PRO A 144 3.22 1.65 -8.26
C PRO A 144 2.97 0.17 -8.56
N PHE A 145 2.82 -0.66 -7.54
CA PHE A 145 2.52 -2.09 -7.65
C PHE A 145 1.59 -2.52 -6.51
N PHE A 146 0.97 -3.68 -6.67
CA PHE A 146 0.06 -4.22 -5.66
C PHE A 146 -0.02 -5.75 -5.71
N LEU A 147 -0.47 -6.33 -4.61
CA LEU A 147 -0.81 -7.74 -4.49
C LEU A 147 -2.33 -7.88 -4.34
N GLU A 148 -2.93 -8.69 -5.19
CA GLU A 148 -4.35 -9.02 -5.10
C GLU A 148 -4.52 -10.48 -4.72
N ILE A 149 -5.18 -10.72 -3.59
CA ILE A 149 -5.43 -12.06 -3.07
C ILE A 149 -6.89 -12.42 -3.33
N SER A 150 -7.11 -13.43 -4.15
CA SER A 150 -8.42 -14.05 -4.39
C SER A 150 -8.46 -15.47 -3.81
N GLN A 151 -9.60 -16.14 -3.94
CA GLN A 151 -9.77 -17.49 -3.39
C GLN A 151 -8.83 -18.52 -4.00
N ASP A 152 -8.52 -18.39 -5.27
CA ASP A 152 -7.78 -19.36 -6.08
C ASP A 152 -6.43 -18.85 -6.57
N SER A 153 -6.16 -17.57 -6.46
CA SER A 153 -4.91 -16.97 -6.96
C SER A 153 -4.42 -15.80 -6.14
N ILE A 154 -3.12 -15.55 -6.23
CA ILE A 154 -2.45 -14.34 -5.74
C ILE A 154 -1.78 -13.70 -6.94
N LEU A 155 -2.20 -12.49 -7.28
CA LEU A 155 -1.70 -11.72 -8.42
C LEU A 155 -0.79 -10.61 -7.93
N LEU A 156 0.47 -10.59 -8.41
CA LEU A 156 1.33 -9.43 -8.34
C LEU A 156 1.22 -8.66 -9.65
N ALA A 157 0.89 -7.40 -9.56
CA ALA A 157 0.75 -6.51 -10.71
C ALA A 157 1.42 -5.16 -10.46
N ARG A 158 1.77 -4.47 -11.51
CA ARG A 158 2.26 -3.10 -11.47
C ARG A 158 1.40 -2.18 -12.31
N ASN A 159 1.38 -0.92 -11.96
CA ASN A 159 0.76 0.12 -12.75
C ASN A 159 1.85 0.93 -13.47
N ARG A 160 1.82 0.93 -14.79
CA ARG A 160 2.73 1.71 -15.66
C ARG A 160 2.33 3.18 -15.79
N GLY A 161 1.29 3.62 -15.07
CA GLY A 161 0.76 4.97 -15.15
C GLY A 161 -0.55 5.04 -15.93
N LEU A 162 -0.84 6.20 -16.48
CA LEU A 162 -2.04 6.43 -17.28
C LEU A 162 -1.73 6.40 -18.78
N SER A 163 -2.66 5.84 -19.55
CA SER A 163 -2.66 5.95 -21.02
C SER A 163 -2.92 7.40 -21.46
N ARG A 164 -2.86 7.66 -22.76
CA ARG A 164 -3.28 8.95 -23.34
C ARG A 164 -4.75 9.28 -23.08
N GLU A 165 -5.57 8.25 -22.86
CA GLU A 165 -7.00 8.35 -22.55
C GLU A 165 -7.26 8.41 -21.03
N GLU A 166 -6.21 8.62 -20.22
CA GLU A 166 -6.26 8.69 -18.76
C GLU A 166 -6.73 7.39 -18.08
N ILE A 167 -6.52 6.24 -18.74
CA ILE A 167 -6.84 4.92 -18.21
C ILE A 167 -5.58 4.32 -17.57
N ALA A 168 -5.71 3.84 -16.33
CA ALA A 168 -4.63 3.16 -15.62
C ALA A 168 -4.17 1.89 -16.36
N GLN A 169 -2.87 1.76 -16.58
CA GLN A 169 -2.26 0.64 -17.29
C GLN A 169 -1.67 -0.36 -16.32
N VAL A 170 -2.53 -1.26 -15.83
CA VAL A 170 -2.13 -2.35 -14.95
C VAL A 170 -1.61 -3.52 -15.76
N GLU A 171 -0.44 -4.00 -15.38
CA GLU A 171 0.24 -5.13 -16.00
C GLU A 171 0.46 -6.23 -14.96
N PRO A 172 -0.08 -7.44 -15.18
CA PRO A 172 0.27 -8.60 -14.37
C PRO A 172 1.76 -8.92 -14.50
N ILE A 173 2.42 -9.17 -13.36
CA ILE A 173 3.83 -9.58 -13.31
C ILE A 173 3.92 -11.08 -13.07
N LEU A 174 3.31 -11.56 -12.00
CA LEU A 174 3.32 -12.96 -11.57
C LEU A 174 1.96 -13.33 -10.99
N ARG A 175 1.56 -14.57 -11.24
CA ARG A 175 0.37 -15.19 -10.63
C ARG A 175 0.76 -16.46 -9.92
N PHE A 176 0.28 -16.62 -8.70
CA PHE A 176 0.48 -17.78 -7.86
C PHE A 176 -0.87 -18.46 -7.59
N GLU A 177 -0.88 -19.77 -7.44
CA GLU A 177 -2.04 -20.48 -6.93
C GLU A 177 -2.25 -20.13 -5.45
N ASN A 178 -3.52 -20.01 -5.02
CA ASN A 178 -3.88 -19.76 -3.65
C ASN A 178 -4.73 -20.92 -3.10
N SER A 179 -4.13 -21.72 -2.23
CA SER A 179 -4.82 -22.77 -1.49
C SER A 179 -5.03 -22.43 -0.01
N MET A 180 -4.83 -21.17 0.38
CA MET A 180 -4.96 -20.72 1.77
C MET A 180 -6.32 -21.03 2.38
N GLN A 181 -7.40 -20.94 1.60
CA GLN A 181 -8.73 -21.26 2.12
C GLN A 181 -8.86 -22.74 2.55
N GLN A 182 -8.25 -23.64 1.81
CA GLN A 182 -8.21 -25.06 2.20
C GLN A 182 -7.43 -25.25 3.50
N LEU A 183 -6.29 -24.55 3.65
CA LEU A 183 -5.48 -24.58 4.87
C LEU A 183 -6.22 -23.95 6.06
N ILE A 184 -6.96 -22.89 5.85
CA ILE A 184 -7.73 -22.21 6.90
C ILE A 184 -8.95 -23.04 7.31
N GLN A 185 -9.61 -23.73 6.39
CA GLN A 185 -10.76 -24.57 6.66
C GLN A 185 -10.37 -25.85 7.43
N HIS A 186 -9.18 -26.34 7.26
CA HIS A 186 -8.63 -27.49 8.00
C HIS A 186 -8.00 -27.12 9.36
N GLN A 187 -8.42 -26.02 9.97
CA GLN A 187 -7.93 -25.40 11.20
C GLN A 187 -7.34 -26.38 12.25
N GLU A 188 -6.11 -26.79 12.05
CA GLU A 188 -5.26 -27.23 13.12
C GLU A 188 -4.30 -26.11 13.52
N ARG A 189 -3.88 -26.07 14.80
CA ARG A 189 -3.03 -25.01 15.37
C ARG A 189 -1.68 -24.76 14.65
N GLY A 190 -1.31 -25.61 13.67
CA GLY A 190 -0.12 -25.49 12.82
C GLY A 190 -0.31 -24.68 11.52
N ALA A 191 -1.55 -24.45 11.09
CA ALA A 191 -1.86 -23.87 9.78
C ALA A 191 -1.27 -22.46 9.54
N ARG A 192 -1.02 -21.68 10.59
CA ARG A 192 -0.40 -20.34 10.46
C ARG A 192 1.00 -20.39 9.87
N LYS A 193 1.80 -21.40 10.21
CA LYS A 193 3.15 -21.57 9.65
C LYS A 193 3.07 -21.94 8.17
N GLU A 194 2.21 -22.87 7.81
CA GLU A 194 2.01 -23.32 6.43
C GLU A 194 1.44 -22.20 5.55
N VAL A 195 0.49 -21.41 6.06
CA VAL A 195 -0.04 -20.22 5.37
C VAL A 195 1.06 -19.17 5.17
N ALA A 196 1.91 -18.94 6.16
CA ALA A 196 3.03 -18.03 6.05
C ALA A 196 4.05 -18.52 5.01
N GLU A 197 4.36 -19.81 4.98
CA GLU A 197 5.23 -20.42 3.96
C GLU A 197 4.62 -20.27 2.55
N PHE A 198 3.31 -20.43 2.41
CA PHE A 198 2.61 -20.27 1.15
C PHE A 198 2.66 -18.83 0.62
N LEU A 199 2.62 -17.84 1.51
CA LEU A 199 2.72 -16.42 1.17
C LEU A 199 4.15 -15.97 0.85
N THR A 200 5.16 -16.75 1.19
CA THR A 200 6.57 -16.33 1.06
C THR A 200 6.93 -15.98 -0.39
N ALA A 201 6.61 -16.82 -1.35
CA ALA A 201 6.97 -16.58 -2.76
C ALA A 201 6.29 -15.32 -3.33
N PRO A 202 4.96 -15.09 -3.16
CA PRO A 202 4.33 -13.84 -3.58
C PRO A 202 4.92 -12.59 -2.91
N LEU A 203 5.22 -12.65 -1.61
CA LEU A 203 5.75 -11.51 -0.87
C LEU A 203 7.21 -11.21 -1.20
N VAL A 204 8.04 -12.22 -1.46
CA VAL A 204 9.40 -12.05 -1.98
C VAL A 204 9.36 -11.41 -3.36
N ALA A 205 8.48 -11.85 -4.24
CA ALA A 205 8.31 -11.25 -5.56
C ALA A 205 7.87 -9.79 -5.48
N MET A 206 6.99 -9.45 -4.53
CA MET A 206 6.55 -8.09 -4.25
C MET A 206 7.72 -7.22 -3.75
N ASP A 207 8.55 -7.73 -2.86
CA ASP A 207 9.74 -7.02 -2.36
C ASP A 207 10.78 -6.83 -3.47
N ASP A 208 11.01 -7.81 -4.31
CA ASP A 208 11.89 -7.71 -5.48
C ASP A 208 11.39 -6.65 -6.47
N GLU A 209 10.08 -6.53 -6.67
CA GLU A 209 9.51 -5.46 -7.49
C GLU A 209 9.72 -4.09 -6.83
N ALA A 210 9.53 -3.98 -5.52
CA ALA A 210 9.77 -2.75 -4.78
C ALA A 210 11.23 -2.28 -4.90
N LYS A 211 12.21 -3.18 -4.86
CA LYS A 211 13.63 -2.86 -5.00
C LYS A 211 13.97 -2.28 -6.37
N LYS A 212 13.27 -2.66 -7.42
CA LYS A 212 13.43 -2.05 -8.75
C LYS A 212 13.06 -0.57 -8.74
N TYR A 213 11.99 -0.19 -8.00
CA TYR A 213 11.60 1.21 -7.85
C TYR A 213 12.54 2.00 -6.94
N GLN A 214 13.11 1.39 -5.90
CA GLN A 214 14.09 2.03 -5.01
C GLN A 214 15.44 2.27 -5.69
N GLY A 215 15.85 1.37 -6.57
CA GLY A 215 17.08 1.50 -7.37
C GLY A 215 16.91 2.35 -8.62
N ALA A 216 15.67 2.72 -8.95
CA ALA A 216 15.38 3.56 -10.10
C ALA A 216 15.90 4.98 -9.86
N THR A 217 16.68 5.48 -10.80
CA THR A 217 17.07 6.89 -10.82
C THR A 217 15.84 7.74 -11.08
N ASP A 218 15.88 9.05 -10.73
CA ASP A 218 14.80 9.98 -11.06
C ASP A 218 14.43 9.95 -12.57
N GLU A 219 15.36 9.51 -13.43
CA GLU A 219 15.12 9.32 -14.86
C GLU A 219 14.28 8.07 -15.17
N GLU A 220 14.50 6.98 -14.46
CA GLU A 220 13.71 5.72 -14.62
C GLU A 220 12.33 5.82 -14.00
N LEU A 221 12.16 6.66 -12.98
CA LEU A 221 10.85 7.00 -12.40
C LEU A 221 10.07 8.04 -13.23
N LYS A 222 10.75 8.77 -14.12
CA LYS A 222 10.14 9.75 -15.03
C LYS A 222 9.02 9.20 -15.92
N PRO A 223 9.02 7.96 -16.44
CA PRO A 223 7.88 7.45 -17.22
C PRO A 223 6.55 7.49 -16.49
N LEU A 224 6.56 7.38 -15.15
CA LEU A 224 5.34 7.52 -14.33
C LEU A 224 4.97 8.99 -14.04
N SER A 225 5.91 9.91 -14.19
CA SER A 225 5.74 11.33 -13.90
C SER A 225 5.78 12.26 -15.13
N THR A 226 6.34 11.81 -16.25
CA THR A 226 6.71 12.66 -17.40
C THR A 226 6.03 12.32 -18.73
N LEU A 227 5.01 11.48 -18.76
CA LEU A 227 4.14 11.39 -19.95
C LEU A 227 3.49 12.74 -20.34
N LYS A 228 3.81 13.80 -19.63
CA LYS A 228 3.34 15.17 -19.87
C LYS A 228 4.30 16.07 -20.62
N LEU A 229 5.51 15.64 -20.94
CA LEU A 229 6.57 16.54 -21.42
C LEU A 229 7.26 16.12 -22.73
N LEU A 230 6.61 15.34 -23.57
CA LEU A 230 6.99 15.36 -24.97
C LEU A 230 6.25 16.54 -25.62
N PRO A 231 6.97 17.58 -26.11
CA PRO A 231 6.33 18.55 -26.96
C PRO A 231 5.69 17.81 -28.12
N LEU A 232 4.43 18.14 -28.42
CA LEU A 232 3.83 17.81 -29.69
C LEU A 232 4.70 18.49 -30.72
N GLU A 233 5.53 17.74 -31.42
CA GLU A 233 6.13 18.25 -32.65
C GLU A 233 4.98 18.50 -33.62
N GLU A 234 4.93 19.72 -34.13
CA GLU A 234 3.97 20.22 -35.10
C GLU A 234 4.01 19.43 -36.43
#